data_2fe8c7ace087aebd393c086f28eb10c0
#
_entry.id   2fe8c7ace087aebd393c086f28eb10c0
#
_cell.length_a   1.000
_cell.length_b   1.000
_cell.length_c   1.000
_cell.angle_alpha   90.00
_cell.angle_beta   90.00
_cell.angle_gamma   90.00
#
_symmetry.space_group_name_H-M   'P 1'
#
loop_
_entity.id
_entity.type
_entity.pdbx_description
1 polymer ?
#
loop_
_entity_poly.entity_id
_entity_poly.type
_entity_poly.pdbx_seq_one_letter_code
_entity_poly.pdbx_strand_id
1 'polypeptide(L)'
;MRIRTSPGEILKEEFMKPFGLSGNELAQRLKVPANRVNDIVRNRREISADTALRLARYFGTSARFWLNAQAAYDLSRTEAEVGKAIASQVRPHAA
;
A
#
# COMPACT_ATOMS: atom_id res chain seq x y z
N MET A 1 -18.50 -4.22 -4.85
CA MET A 1 -17.76 -3.49 -3.80
C MET A 1 -16.69 -2.59 -4.42
N ARG A 2 -16.57 -1.41 -3.88
CA ARG A 2 -15.63 -0.44 -4.42
C ARG A 2 -14.20 -0.74 -3.98
N ILE A 3 -13.26 -0.75 -4.93
CA ILE A 3 -11.85 -0.95 -4.61
C ILE A 3 -11.31 0.32 -3.94
N ARG A 4 -10.59 0.16 -2.83
CA ARG A 4 -9.99 1.26 -2.10
C ARG A 4 -8.78 1.81 -2.84
N THR A 5 -8.42 3.06 -2.54
CA THR A 5 -7.22 3.68 -3.14
C THR A 5 -5.97 2.92 -2.71
N SER A 6 -5.07 2.67 -3.66
CA SER A 6 -3.85 1.93 -3.37
C SER A 6 -2.88 2.76 -2.52
N PRO A 7 -2.04 2.12 -1.70
CA PRO A 7 -1.02 2.83 -0.94
C PRO A 7 -0.05 3.60 -1.82
N GLY A 8 0.26 3.08 -3.01
CA GLY A 8 1.15 3.76 -3.95
C GLY A 8 0.56 5.08 -4.45
N GLU A 9 -0.74 5.11 -4.70
CA GLU A 9 -1.42 6.32 -5.10
C GLU A 9 -1.48 7.34 -3.97
N ILE A 10 -1.76 6.87 -2.75
CA ILE A 10 -1.73 7.75 -1.57
C ILE A 10 -0.34 8.36 -1.40
N LEU A 11 0.70 7.54 -1.49
CA LEU A 11 2.07 8.00 -1.38
C LEU A 11 2.38 9.07 -2.42
N LYS A 12 2.05 8.81 -3.68
CA LYS A 12 2.34 9.72 -4.79
C LYS A 12 1.58 11.02 -4.64
N GLU A 13 0.25 10.95 -4.47
CA GLU A 13 -0.60 12.13 -4.53
C GLU A 13 -0.58 12.97 -3.27
N GLU A 14 -0.50 12.35 -2.09
CA GLU A 14 -0.63 13.07 -0.84
C GLU A 14 0.69 13.36 -0.14
N PHE A 15 1.77 12.68 -0.52
CA PHE A 15 3.07 12.87 0.13
C PHE A 15 4.18 13.28 -0.82
N MET A 16 4.29 12.64 -1.98
CA MET A 16 5.39 12.98 -2.90
C MET A 16 5.13 14.28 -3.65
N LYS A 17 3.98 14.42 -4.28
CA LYS A 17 3.65 15.64 -5.03
C LYS A 17 3.68 16.89 -4.18
N PRO A 18 3.02 16.92 -3.01
CA PRO A 18 3.04 18.14 -2.18
C PRO A 18 4.44 18.60 -1.75
N PHE A 19 5.37 17.64 -1.58
CA PHE A 19 6.74 17.97 -1.19
C PHE A 19 7.71 18.04 -2.37
N GLY A 20 7.20 17.89 -3.59
CA GLY A 20 8.04 17.96 -4.79
C GLY A 20 9.07 16.85 -4.89
N LEU A 21 8.77 15.66 -4.35
CA LEU A 21 9.70 14.53 -4.33
C LEU A 21 9.45 13.60 -5.50
N SER A 22 10.53 13.28 -6.24
CA SER A 22 10.50 12.19 -7.20
C SER A 22 10.67 10.86 -6.47
N GLY A 23 10.38 9.74 -7.15
CA GLY A 23 10.60 8.41 -6.58
C GLY A 23 12.05 8.18 -6.20
N ASN A 24 12.98 8.64 -7.03
CA ASN A 24 14.41 8.50 -6.76
C ASN A 24 14.84 9.32 -5.54
N GLU A 25 14.34 10.55 -5.43
CA GLU A 25 14.65 11.38 -4.27
C GLU A 25 14.10 10.80 -2.99
N LEU A 26 12.86 10.33 -3.02
CA LEU A 26 12.27 9.71 -1.83
C LEU A 26 13.06 8.46 -1.42
N ALA A 27 13.44 7.63 -2.38
CA ALA A 27 14.24 6.42 -2.09
C ALA A 27 15.55 6.79 -1.39
N GLN A 28 16.22 7.84 -1.85
CA GLN A 28 17.43 8.33 -1.20
C GLN A 28 17.17 8.75 0.24
N ARG A 29 16.07 9.44 0.49
CA ARG A 29 15.68 9.89 1.84
C ARG A 29 15.37 8.71 2.76
N LEU A 30 14.74 7.68 2.20
CA LEU A 30 14.38 6.48 2.95
C LEU A 30 15.53 5.48 3.07
N LYS A 31 16.64 5.70 2.35
CA LYS A 31 17.79 4.80 2.31
C LYS A 31 17.44 3.42 1.77
N VAL A 32 16.68 3.40 0.69
CA VAL A 32 16.29 2.18 -0.03
C VAL A 32 16.61 2.33 -1.51
N PRO A 33 16.70 1.22 -2.26
CA PRO A 33 16.86 1.31 -3.71
C PRO A 33 15.70 2.04 -4.38
N ALA A 34 15.97 2.77 -5.46
CA ALA A 34 14.97 3.55 -6.16
C ALA A 34 13.78 2.70 -6.64
N ASN A 35 14.03 1.44 -7.06
CA ASN A 35 12.96 0.59 -7.54
C ASN A 35 11.96 0.23 -6.44
N ARG A 36 12.37 0.24 -5.17
CA ARG A 36 11.41 -0.01 -4.09
C ARG A 36 10.29 1.03 -4.07
N VAL A 37 10.64 2.30 -4.17
CA VAL A 37 9.64 3.39 -4.20
C VAL A 37 8.88 3.39 -5.52
N ASN A 38 9.58 3.31 -6.63
CA ASN A 38 8.95 3.38 -7.95
C ASN A 38 7.96 2.22 -8.18
N ASP A 39 8.29 1.02 -7.70
CA ASP A 39 7.39 -0.12 -7.82
C ASP A 39 6.15 0.02 -6.93
N ILE A 40 6.30 0.61 -5.75
CA ILE A 40 5.15 0.89 -4.88
C ILE A 40 4.20 1.89 -5.55
N VAL A 41 4.75 2.96 -6.10
CA VAL A 41 3.96 3.99 -6.78
C VAL A 41 3.20 3.42 -7.98
N ARG A 42 3.78 2.43 -8.65
CA ARG A 42 3.15 1.76 -9.80
C ARG A 42 2.28 0.57 -9.42
N ASN A 43 2.07 0.35 -8.13
CA ASN A 43 1.29 -0.79 -7.61
C ASN A 43 1.87 -2.15 -7.99
N ARG A 44 3.18 -2.22 -8.15
CA ARG A 44 3.90 -3.47 -8.46
C ARG A 44 4.52 -4.10 -7.22
N ARG A 45 4.47 -3.42 -6.09
CA ARG A 45 5.08 -3.87 -4.84
C ARG A 45 4.23 -3.42 -3.68
N GLU A 46 4.04 -4.30 -2.71
CA GLU A 46 3.34 -3.99 -1.48
C GLU A 46 4.23 -3.17 -0.55
N ILE A 47 3.61 -2.41 0.34
CA ILE A 47 4.33 -1.75 1.43
C ILE A 47 4.55 -2.77 2.53
N SER A 48 5.80 -3.16 2.72
CA SER A 48 6.21 -4.05 3.81
C SER A 48 6.33 -3.29 5.12
N ALA A 49 6.48 -4.02 6.22
CA ALA A 49 6.71 -3.40 7.54
C ALA A 49 7.97 -2.53 7.54
N ASP A 50 9.05 -2.97 6.89
CA ASP A 50 10.28 -2.18 6.76
C ASP A 50 10.01 -0.86 6.06
N THR A 51 9.34 -0.88 4.91
CA THR A 51 9.02 0.33 4.18
C THR A 51 8.06 1.23 4.96
N ALA A 52 7.07 0.64 5.64
CA ALA A 52 6.13 1.40 6.47
C ALA A 52 6.85 2.16 7.59
N LEU A 53 7.82 1.53 8.23
CA LEU A 53 8.61 2.18 9.28
C LEU A 53 9.43 3.34 8.72
N ARG A 54 10.02 3.18 7.54
CA ARG A 54 10.82 4.23 6.91
C ARG A 54 9.95 5.42 6.49
N LEU A 55 8.79 5.15 5.88
CA LEU A 55 7.83 6.18 5.50
C LEU A 55 7.31 6.93 6.72
N ALA A 56 6.98 6.19 7.78
CA ALA A 56 6.50 6.79 9.03
C ALA A 56 7.54 7.75 9.62
N ARG A 57 8.79 7.32 9.63
CA ARG A 57 9.88 8.15 10.17
C ARG A 57 10.08 9.41 9.36
N TYR A 58 10.08 9.30 8.03
CA TYR A 58 10.34 10.44 7.16
C TYR A 58 9.18 11.43 7.13
N PHE A 59 7.96 10.95 6.97
CA PHE A 59 6.78 11.81 6.83
C PHE A 59 6.09 12.14 8.15
N GLY A 60 6.48 11.52 9.26
CA GLY A 60 5.84 11.79 10.55
C GLY A 60 4.48 11.13 10.71
N THR A 61 4.19 10.09 9.92
CA THR A 61 2.98 9.28 10.09
C THR A 61 3.29 8.09 11.00
N SER A 62 2.30 7.22 11.22
CA SER A 62 2.54 5.95 11.87
C SER A 62 2.85 4.89 10.81
N ALA A 63 3.59 3.84 11.19
CA ALA A 63 3.79 2.70 10.30
C ALA A 63 2.47 1.98 10.04
N ARG A 64 1.59 1.95 11.04
CA ARG A 64 0.27 1.31 10.92
C ARG A 64 -0.61 1.98 9.86
N PHE A 65 -0.48 3.29 9.71
CA PHE A 65 -1.20 4.00 8.64
C PHE A 65 -0.93 3.36 7.28
N TRP A 66 0.34 3.11 6.98
CA TRP A 66 0.73 2.53 5.70
C TRP A 66 0.32 1.08 5.56
N LEU A 67 0.45 0.30 6.63
CA LEU A 67 0.06 -1.11 6.61
C LEU A 67 -1.46 -1.27 6.55
N ASN A 68 -2.21 -0.41 7.22
CA ASN A 68 -3.67 -0.42 7.13
C ASN A 68 -4.14 -0.05 5.72
N ALA A 69 -3.50 0.92 5.08
CA ALA A 69 -3.82 1.30 3.71
C ALA A 69 -3.57 0.13 2.75
N GLN A 70 -2.47 -0.59 2.94
CA GLN A 70 -2.16 -1.77 2.14
C GLN A 70 -3.20 -2.87 2.35
N ALA A 71 -3.53 -3.17 3.59
CA ALA A 71 -4.51 -4.21 3.91
C ALA A 71 -5.89 -3.87 3.35
N ALA A 72 -6.33 -2.63 3.49
CA ALA A 72 -7.64 -2.19 2.99
C ALA A 72 -7.71 -2.31 1.47
N TYR A 73 -6.65 -1.92 0.77
CA TYR A 73 -6.58 -2.03 -0.67
C TYR A 73 -6.61 -3.50 -1.11
N ASP A 74 -5.74 -4.33 -0.52
CA ASP A 74 -5.64 -5.74 -0.88
C ASP A 74 -6.96 -6.46 -0.65
N LEU A 75 -7.60 -6.20 0.50
CA LEU A 75 -8.87 -6.84 0.84
C LEU A 75 -9.97 -6.44 -0.14
N SER A 76 -10.12 -5.14 -0.41
CA SER A 76 -11.17 -4.66 -1.33
C SER A 76 -10.96 -5.18 -2.75
N ARG A 77 -9.71 -5.23 -3.21
CA ARG A 77 -9.40 -5.74 -4.55
C ARG A 77 -9.67 -7.24 -4.64
N THR A 78 -9.24 -7.99 -3.63
CA THR A 78 -9.44 -9.45 -3.62
C THR A 78 -10.92 -9.80 -3.53
N GLU A 79 -11.68 -9.07 -2.72
CA GLU A 79 -13.13 -9.27 -2.65
C GLU A 79 -13.79 -9.00 -4.01
N ALA A 80 -13.36 -7.95 -4.70
CA ALA A 80 -13.91 -7.64 -6.01
C ALA A 80 -13.59 -8.72 -7.05
N GLU A 81 -12.40 -9.31 -6.96
CA GLU A 81 -11.96 -10.32 -7.93
C GLU A 81 -12.52 -11.71 -7.65
N VAL A 82 -12.49 -12.15 -6.39
CA VAL A 82 -12.79 -13.54 -6.04
C VAL A 82 -13.75 -13.71 -4.86
N GLY A 83 -14.31 -12.63 -4.33
CA GLY A 83 -15.17 -12.71 -3.14
C GLY A 83 -16.35 -13.65 -3.31
N LYS A 84 -17.05 -13.57 -4.46
CA LYS A 84 -18.19 -14.44 -4.74
C LYS A 84 -17.78 -15.90 -4.90
N ALA A 85 -16.64 -16.15 -5.53
CA ALA A 85 -16.13 -17.50 -5.70
C ALA A 85 -15.78 -18.12 -4.34
N ILE A 86 -15.15 -17.35 -3.47
CA ILE A 86 -14.81 -17.82 -2.13
C ILE A 86 -16.08 -18.13 -1.34
N ALA A 87 -17.08 -17.24 -1.38
CA ALA A 87 -18.34 -17.46 -0.67
C ALA A 87 -19.05 -18.73 -1.15
N SER A 88 -18.89 -19.06 -2.42
CA SER A 88 -19.47 -20.26 -3.00
C SER A 88 -18.70 -21.53 -2.65
N GLN A 89 -17.36 -21.44 -2.57
CA GLN A 89 -16.48 -22.59 -2.37
C GLN A 89 -16.27 -22.94 -0.90
N VAL A 90 -16.20 -21.92 -0.03
CA VAL A 90 -15.91 -22.11 1.37
C VAL A 90 -17.20 -22.01 2.18
N ARG A 91 -17.60 -23.11 2.77
CA ARG A 91 -18.78 -23.15 3.64
C ARG A 91 -18.37 -22.81 5.08
N PRO A 92 -19.18 -22.01 5.78
CA PRO A 92 -18.90 -21.76 7.20
C PRO A 92 -18.89 -23.09 7.98
N HIS A 93 -18.06 -23.14 9.00
CA HIS A 93 -18.03 -24.30 9.89
C HIS A 93 -19.40 -24.43 10.58
N ALA A 94 -20.00 -25.61 10.52
CA ALA A 94 -21.30 -25.85 11.15
C ALA A 94 -21.17 -25.71 12.66
N ALA A 95 -22.03 -24.90 13.25
CA ALA A 95 -22.05 -24.68 14.70
C ALA A 95 -22.77 -25.84 15.38
#